data_626843d97f438d6a5567d15b2ab193e4
#
_entry.id   626843d97f438d6a5567d15b2ab193e4
#
_cell.length_a   1.000
_cell.length_b   1.000
_cell.length_c   1.000
_cell.angle_alpha   90.00
_cell.angle_beta   90.00
_cell.angle_gamma   90.00
#
_symmetry.space_group_name_H-M   'P 1'
#
loop_
_entity.id
_entity.type
_entity.pdbx_description
1 polymer ?
#
loop_
_entity_poly.entity_id
_entity_poly.type
_entity_poly.pdbx_seq_one_letter_code
_entity_poly.pdbx_strand_id
1 'polypeptide(L)'
;MTLAQIRAFDCIVRLGSFHAAARELGLTQPSVSQRVRELEATLGTKLFIRQGPRVSLTAEGHALIDHAHRLLDDAASVVARFRGRDPLRGLLRLGLNESFALICLPDLLLRLEAEYPDLKTAIHVGDTAEVGRLLNERRLDVGIVSQPDLEPHVQAQPIGTNQFGWFAGAGVAIGCRALSPLMLSRFHLIISPQSARLYTTAMAWFAQAGVTPPLVSMCNSLPVTMRIILAGRAIGLAPVRLMEEHVRRQEAQQVTVVPAMGGHRVSLCYQASEFGPKLQQVLDLVRSVIAERRLFT
;
A
#
# COMPACT_ATOMS: atom_id res chain seq x y z
N MET A 1 19.30 -5.20 25.35
CA MET A 1 18.65 -4.13 24.57
C MET A 1 17.39 -3.67 25.30
N THR A 2 17.16 -2.34 25.43
CA THR A 2 15.98 -1.74 26.10
C THR A 2 15.30 -0.71 25.23
N LEU A 3 14.00 -0.44 25.47
CA LEU A 3 13.27 0.62 24.77
C LEU A 3 13.89 2.01 24.98
N ALA A 4 14.51 2.25 26.12
CA ALA A 4 15.20 3.52 26.40
C ALA A 4 16.46 3.70 25.52
N GLN A 5 17.15 2.61 25.20
CA GLN A 5 18.29 2.62 24.28
C GLN A 5 17.83 2.83 22.84
N ILE A 6 16.77 2.15 22.40
CA ILE A 6 16.17 2.32 21.08
C ILE A 6 15.65 3.76 20.90
N ARG A 7 14.97 4.32 21.90
CA ARG A 7 14.48 5.72 21.87
C ARG A 7 15.65 6.73 21.79
N ALA A 8 16.77 6.47 22.46
CA ALA A 8 17.94 7.32 22.34
C ALA A 8 18.55 7.27 20.93
N PHE A 9 18.64 6.09 20.32
CA PHE A 9 19.06 5.90 18.94
C PHE A 9 18.16 6.68 17.97
N ASP A 10 16.84 6.46 18.00
CA ASP A 10 15.85 7.10 17.15
C ASP A 10 15.92 8.65 17.25
N CYS A 11 15.99 9.16 18.47
CA CYS A 11 16.06 10.60 18.72
C CYS A 11 17.33 11.23 18.12
N ILE A 12 18.49 10.54 18.17
CA ILE A 12 19.72 11.01 17.54
C ILE A 12 19.60 10.97 16.01
N VAL A 13 18.99 9.91 15.44
CA VAL A 13 18.76 9.81 13.99
C VAL A 13 17.93 10.99 13.50
N ARG A 14 16.84 11.28 14.18
CA ARG A 14 15.89 12.34 13.80
C ARG A 14 16.49 13.75 13.96
N LEU A 15 17.27 13.99 15.00
CA LEU A 15 17.81 15.32 15.34
C LEU A 15 19.24 15.56 14.84
N GLY A 16 19.93 14.52 14.36
CA GLY A 16 21.30 14.60 13.87
C GLY A 16 22.34 14.92 14.92
N SER A 17 21.99 14.92 16.23
CA SER A 17 22.87 15.40 17.31
C SER A 17 22.59 14.71 18.65
N PHE A 18 23.63 14.20 19.30
CA PHE A 18 23.55 13.66 20.66
C PHE A 18 23.12 14.72 21.69
N HIS A 19 23.52 15.96 21.50
CA HIS A 19 23.14 17.05 22.40
C HIS A 19 21.68 17.45 22.25
N ALA A 20 21.16 17.50 21.01
CA ALA A 20 19.76 17.77 20.76
C ALA A 20 18.87 16.63 21.28
N ALA A 21 19.28 15.37 21.06
CA ALA A 21 18.59 14.22 21.60
C ALA A 21 18.55 14.19 23.13
N ALA A 22 19.65 14.60 23.79
CA ALA A 22 19.70 14.68 25.25
C ALA A 22 18.68 15.70 25.79
N ARG A 23 18.61 16.90 25.18
CA ARG A 23 17.60 17.90 25.55
C ARG A 23 16.18 17.42 25.38
N GLU A 24 15.86 16.78 24.24
CA GLU A 24 14.53 16.27 23.97
C GLU A 24 14.11 15.15 24.91
N LEU A 25 15.05 14.29 25.30
CA LEU A 25 14.82 13.18 26.22
C LEU A 25 14.86 13.58 27.70
N GLY A 26 15.16 14.84 28.02
CA GLY A 26 15.32 15.31 29.40
C GLY A 26 16.51 14.65 30.12
N LEU A 27 17.58 14.33 29.36
CA LEU A 27 18.77 13.62 29.86
C LEU A 27 20.05 14.46 29.66
N THR A 28 21.12 14.01 30.29
CA THR A 28 22.45 14.52 29.99
C THR A 28 23.02 13.87 28.73
N GLN A 29 23.87 14.57 27.99
CA GLN A 29 24.52 14.02 26.80
C GLN A 29 25.38 12.76 27.09
N PRO A 30 26.13 12.67 28.22
CA PRO A 30 26.80 11.44 28.62
C PRO A 30 25.83 10.25 28.80
N SER A 31 24.60 10.47 29.37
CA SER A 31 23.61 9.44 29.55
C SER A 31 23.06 8.90 28.21
N VAL A 32 22.81 9.79 27.24
CA VAL A 32 22.41 9.39 25.88
C VAL A 32 23.52 8.62 25.18
N SER A 33 24.76 9.10 25.27
CA SER A 33 25.95 8.40 24.72
C SER A 33 26.16 7.03 25.34
N GLN A 34 25.88 6.89 26.64
CA GLN A 34 25.98 5.60 27.33
C GLN A 34 24.92 4.63 26.82
N ARG A 35 23.66 5.06 26.69
CA ARG A 35 22.57 4.22 26.14
C ARG A 35 22.89 3.70 24.74
N VAL A 36 23.45 4.56 23.88
CA VAL A 36 23.86 4.16 22.52
C VAL A 36 25.01 3.16 22.56
N ARG A 37 26.04 3.38 23.40
CA ARG A 37 27.16 2.43 23.56
C ARG A 37 26.70 1.07 24.03
N GLU A 38 25.77 1.01 24.96
CA GLU A 38 25.18 -0.25 25.44
C GLU A 38 24.36 -0.95 24.35
N LEU A 39 23.63 -0.19 23.51
CA LEU A 39 22.90 -0.72 22.36
C LEU A 39 23.90 -1.30 21.34
N GLU A 40 24.94 -0.55 20.96
CA GLU A 40 26.02 -0.99 20.08
C GLU A 40 26.70 -2.28 20.62
N ALA A 41 26.99 -2.30 21.94
CA ALA A 41 27.57 -3.49 22.57
C ALA A 41 26.64 -4.71 22.51
N THR A 42 25.34 -4.50 22.69
CA THR A 42 24.35 -5.59 22.58
C THR A 42 24.23 -6.12 21.16
N LEU A 43 24.34 -5.24 20.15
CA LEU A 43 24.24 -5.59 18.73
C LEU A 43 25.56 -6.04 18.13
N GLY A 44 26.68 -5.86 18.84
CA GLY A 44 28.02 -6.22 18.39
C GLY A 44 28.56 -5.33 17.25
N THR A 45 27.95 -4.18 17.01
CA THR A 45 28.31 -3.30 15.89
C THR A 45 28.14 -1.83 16.23
N LYS A 46 28.82 -0.95 15.45
CA LYS A 46 28.66 0.50 15.56
C LYS A 46 27.47 0.97 14.72
N LEU A 47 26.66 1.85 15.30
CA LEU A 47 25.47 2.42 14.63
C LEU A 47 25.75 3.84 14.12
N PHE A 48 26.72 4.54 14.73
CA PHE A 48 27.08 5.90 14.36
C PHE A 48 28.55 6.05 14.04
N ILE A 49 28.83 6.90 13.05
CA ILE A 49 30.15 7.40 12.71
C ILE A 49 30.26 8.84 13.22
N ARG A 50 31.26 9.14 14.01
CA ARG A 50 31.54 10.51 14.47
C ARG A 50 32.56 11.18 13.55
N GLN A 51 32.14 12.19 12.82
CA GLN A 51 33.00 13.05 11.99
C GLN A 51 32.93 14.49 12.53
N GLY A 52 33.73 14.79 13.53
CA GLY A 52 33.69 16.08 14.21
C GLY A 52 32.35 16.32 14.94
N PRO A 53 31.70 17.48 14.75
CA PRO A 53 30.44 17.82 15.40
C PRO A 53 29.21 17.10 14.75
N ARG A 54 29.37 16.50 13.58
CA ARG A 54 28.30 15.82 12.85
C ARG A 54 28.28 14.34 13.17
N VAL A 55 27.05 13.81 13.23
CA VAL A 55 26.76 12.38 13.45
C VAL A 55 26.16 11.84 12.18
N SER A 56 26.76 10.79 11.63
CA SER A 56 26.21 10.01 10.52
C SER A 56 25.99 8.56 10.94
N LEU A 57 25.09 7.88 10.27
CA LEU A 57 24.82 6.46 10.50
C LEU A 57 25.83 5.58 9.76
N THR A 58 26.10 4.41 10.34
CA THR A 58 26.70 3.28 9.62
C THR A 58 25.66 2.58 8.74
N ALA A 59 26.05 1.62 7.91
CA ALA A 59 25.12 0.76 7.19
C ALA A 59 24.17 0.00 8.14
N GLU A 60 24.72 -0.50 9.26
CA GLU A 60 23.98 -1.17 10.33
C GLU A 60 23.04 -0.21 11.06
N GLY A 61 23.48 1.06 11.25
CA GLY A 61 22.63 2.12 11.79
C GLY A 61 21.42 2.37 10.88
N HIS A 62 21.62 2.45 9.58
CA HIS A 62 20.54 2.59 8.62
C HIS A 62 19.58 1.38 8.66
N ALA A 63 20.10 0.16 8.71
CA ALA A 63 19.29 -1.04 8.81
C ALA A 63 18.45 -1.10 10.10
N LEU A 64 18.94 -0.49 11.20
CA LEU A 64 18.22 -0.47 12.47
C LEU A 64 17.03 0.49 12.50
N ILE A 65 16.97 1.52 11.65
CA ILE A 65 15.95 2.58 11.71
C ILE A 65 14.52 1.98 11.71
N ASP A 66 14.20 1.17 10.71
CA ASP A 66 12.87 0.57 10.57
C ASP A 66 12.53 -0.37 11.73
N HIS A 67 13.52 -1.08 12.27
CA HIS A 67 13.33 -1.93 13.44
C HIS A 67 13.09 -1.11 14.71
N ALA A 68 13.84 0.00 14.87
CA ALA A 68 13.70 0.89 16.01
C ALA A 68 12.31 1.54 16.04
N HIS A 69 11.84 2.05 14.91
CA HIS A 69 10.49 2.62 14.79
C HIS A 69 9.43 1.60 15.18
N ARG A 70 9.47 0.38 14.63
CA ARG A 70 8.50 -0.69 14.96
C ARG A 70 8.47 -0.99 16.46
N LEU A 71 9.63 -1.19 17.08
CA LEU A 71 9.71 -1.49 18.53
C LEU A 71 9.14 -0.35 19.39
N LEU A 72 9.36 0.90 19.02
CA LEU A 72 8.82 2.04 19.74
C LEU A 72 7.31 2.19 19.56
N ASP A 73 6.80 1.95 18.36
CA ASP A 73 5.38 1.99 18.03
C ASP A 73 4.62 0.86 18.72
N ASP A 74 5.15 -0.38 18.69
CA ASP A 74 4.56 -1.52 19.41
C ASP A 74 4.49 -1.27 20.90
N ALA A 75 5.56 -0.72 21.49
CA ALA A 75 5.56 -0.36 22.90
C ALA A 75 4.56 0.73 23.24
N ALA A 76 4.39 1.73 22.36
CA ALA A 76 3.40 2.80 22.51
C ALA A 76 1.98 2.24 22.41
N SER A 77 1.71 1.31 21.49
CA SER A 77 0.41 0.67 21.30
C SER A 77 0.00 -0.16 22.52
N VAL A 78 0.95 -0.93 23.11
CA VAL A 78 0.72 -1.65 24.37
C VAL A 78 0.31 -0.70 25.49
N VAL A 79 1.05 0.40 25.69
CA VAL A 79 0.73 1.38 26.73
C VAL A 79 -0.63 2.04 26.47
N ALA A 80 -0.95 2.38 25.22
CA ALA A 80 -2.23 2.97 24.84
C ALA A 80 -3.40 2.03 25.14
N ARG A 81 -3.26 0.74 24.83
CA ARG A 81 -4.27 -0.30 25.10
C ARG A 81 -4.63 -0.41 26.57
N PHE A 82 -3.64 -0.41 27.46
CA PHE A 82 -3.87 -0.56 28.89
C PHE A 82 -4.25 0.73 29.63
N ARG A 83 -3.99 1.90 29.03
CA ARG A 83 -4.40 3.20 29.61
C ARG A 83 -5.78 3.67 29.16
N GLY A 84 -6.56 2.82 28.45
CA GLY A 84 -7.88 3.20 27.92
C GLY A 84 -7.81 4.34 26.89
N ARG A 85 -6.61 4.68 26.41
CA ARG A 85 -6.42 5.64 25.33
C ARG A 85 -6.76 4.93 24.01
N ASP A 86 -7.55 5.62 23.23
CA ASP A 86 -8.00 5.23 21.91
C ASP A 86 -6.82 4.73 21.04
N PRO A 87 -6.80 3.47 20.59
CA PRO A 87 -5.75 2.99 19.67
C PRO A 87 -5.71 3.74 18.33
N LEU A 88 -6.79 4.46 17.98
CA LEU A 88 -6.84 5.33 16.81
C LEU A 88 -6.31 6.75 17.07
N ARG A 89 -5.83 7.05 18.28
CA ARG A 89 -5.04 8.26 18.52
C ARG A 89 -3.58 7.96 18.20
N GLY A 90 -3.04 8.62 17.21
CA GLY A 90 -1.66 8.45 16.79
C GLY A 90 -1.56 8.24 15.28
N LEU A 91 -0.97 7.16 14.82
CA LEU A 91 -0.72 6.90 13.41
C LEU A 91 -1.50 5.66 12.96
N LEU A 92 -2.40 5.83 11.99
CA LEU A 92 -3.07 4.75 11.27
C LEU A 92 -2.34 4.50 9.94
N ARG A 93 -1.81 3.29 9.76
CA ARG A 93 -1.07 2.89 8.57
C ARG A 93 -1.97 2.10 7.62
N LEU A 94 -2.29 2.71 6.48
CA LEU A 94 -3.19 2.16 5.46
C LEU A 94 -2.39 1.62 4.27
N GLY A 95 -2.62 0.35 3.91
CA GLY A 95 -2.14 -0.25 2.67
C GLY A 95 -3.26 -0.38 1.66
N LEU A 96 -3.12 0.20 0.48
CA LEU A 96 -4.23 0.35 -0.47
C LEU A 96 -3.82 -0.12 -1.86
N ASN A 97 -4.75 -0.79 -2.56
CA ASN A 97 -4.62 -0.92 -4.00
C ASN A 97 -4.92 0.43 -4.69
N GLU A 98 -4.38 0.62 -5.90
CA GLU A 98 -4.53 1.87 -6.64
C GLU A 98 -5.99 2.23 -6.94
N SER A 99 -6.87 1.25 -7.17
CA SER A 99 -8.29 1.52 -7.46
C SER A 99 -8.98 2.21 -6.28
N PHE A 100 -8.73 1.72 -5.06
CA PHE A 100 -9.27 2.35 -3.85
C PHE A 100 -8.63 3.71 -3.60
N ALA A 101 -7.31 3.80 -3.77
CA ALA A 101 -6.58 5.04 -3.56
C ALA A 101 -7.08 6.18 -4.48
N LEU A 102 -7.37 5.87 -5.75
CA LEU A 102 -7.81 6.87 -6.71
C LEU A 102 -9.28 7.31 -6.54
N ILE A 103 -10.15 6.40 -6.08
CA ILE A 103 -11.61 6.68 -6.03
C ILE A 103 -12.09 7.01 -4.62
N CYS A 104 -11.65 6.27 -3.62
CA CYS A 104 -12.24 6.28 -2.28
C CYS A 104 -11.38 6.99 -1.24
N LEU A 105 -10.06 7.02 -1.39
CA LEU A 105 -9.17 7.55 -0.37
C LEU A 105 -9.43 9.01 -0.01
N PRO A 106 -9.69 9.95 -0.96
CA PRO A 106 -9.98 11.33 -0.58
C PRO A 106 -11.18 11.47 0.35
N ASP A 107 -12.28 10.74 0.07
CA ASP A 107 -13.47 10.76 0.91
C ASP A 107 -13.22 10.09 2.28
N LEU A 108 -12.44 9.00 2.28
CA LEU A 108 -12.08 8.33 3.53
C LEU A 108 -11.27 9.26 4.44
N LEU A 109 -10.28 9.97 3.89
CA LEU A 109 -9.47 10.92 4.66
C LEU A 109 -10.32 12.04 5.23
N LEU A 110 -11.21 12.63 4.43
CA LEU A 110 -12.12 13.68 4.89
C LEU A 110 -12.97 13.22 6.10
N ARG A 111 -13.48 11.98 6.08
CA ARG A 111 -14.28 11.43 7.18
C ARG A 111 -13.42 11.10 8.40
N LEU A 112 -12.24 10.53 8.19
CA LEU A 112 -11.30 10.26 9.27
C LEU A 112 -10.89 11.55 9.98
N GLU A 113 -10.60 12.62 9.26
CA GLU A 113 -10.29 13.93 9.82
C GLU A 113 -11.46 14.52 10.61
N ALA A 114 -12.71 14.36 10.13
CA ALA A 114 -13.90 14.87 10.79
C ALA A 114 -14.21 14.10 12.10
N GLU A 115 -14.07 12.76 12.10
CA GLU A 115 -14.40 11.91 13.24
C GLU A 115 -13.22 11.75 14.23
N TYR A 116 -11.99 11.82 13.74
CA TYR A 116 -10.76 11.58 14.50
C TYR A 116 -9.71 12.67 14.24
N PRO A 117 -9.90 13.91 14.67
CA PRO A 117 -9.02 15.04 14.32
C PRO A 117 -7.57 14.89 14.81
N ASP A 118 -7.34 14.06 15.84
CA ASP A 118 -6.00 13.76 16.36
C ASP A 118 -5.33 12.56 15.68
N LEU A 119 -6.01 11.89 14.73
CA LEU A 119 -5.48 10.74 14.00
C LEU A 119 -4.59 11.20 12.85
N LYS A 120 -3.37 10.70 12.81
CA LYS A 120 -2.49 10.83 11.65
C LYS A 120 -2.62 9.60 10.77
N THR A 121 -2.54 9.78 9.47
CA THR A 121 -2.57 8.66 8.51
C THR A 121 -1.23 8.55 7.79
N ALA A 122 -0.73 7.32 7.64
CA ALA A 122 0.36 6.97 6.72
C ALA A 122 -0.21 6.06 5.64
N ILE A 123 -0.06 6.46 4.38
CA ILE A 123 -0.68 5.78 3.25
C ILE A 123 0.40 5.11 2.43
N HIS A 124 0.24 3.81 2.19
CA HIS A 124 1.04 3.02 1.27
C HIS A 124 0.16 2.52 0.14
N VAL A 125 0.47 2.89 -1.10
CA VAL A 125 -0.25 2.40 -2.28
C VAL A 125 0.67 1.42 -3.00
N GLY A 126 0.22 0.18 -3.14
CA GLY A 126 1.03 -0.89 -3.72
C GLY A 126 0.21 -2.05 -4.27
N ASP A 127 0.92 -3.03 -4.81
CA ASP A 127 0.28 -4.27 -5.26
C ASP A 127 -0.08 -5.20 -4.08
N THR A 128 -0.83 -6.25 -4.40
CA THR A 128 -1.30 -7.22 -3.39
C THR A 128 -0.15 -7.89 -2.64
N ALA A 129 0.94 -8.22 -3.32
CA ALA A 129 2.06 -8.93 -2.70
C ALA A 129 2.80 -8.02 -1.72
N GLU A 130 3.03 -6.77 -2.11
CA GLU A 130 3.69 -5.77 -1.27
C GLU A 130 2.85 -5.42 -0.03
N VAL A 131 1.58 -5.07 -0.22
CA VAL A 131 0.69 -4.73 0.90
C VAL A 131 0.47 -5.94 1.81
N GLY A 132 0.31 -7.15 1.26
CA GLY A 132 0.19 -8.39 2.04
C GLY A 132 1.43 -8.65 2.88
N ARG A 133 2.63 -8.49 2.33
CA ARG A 133 3.89 -8.60 3.07
C ARG A 133 3.97 -7.58 4.21
N LEU A 134 3.62 -6.31 3.95
CA LEU A 134 3.64 -5.26 4.97
C LEU A 134 2.62 -5.51 6.09
N LEU A 135 1.45 -6.09 5.78
CA LEU A 135 0.47 -6.54 6.79
C LEU A 135 1.05 -7.67 7.65
N ASN A 136 1.64 -8.69 7.02
CA ASN A 136 2.28 -9.80 7.73
C ASN A 136 3.43 -9.34 8.63
N GLU A 137 4.19 -8.35 8.20
CA GLU A 137 5.26 -7.71 8.98
C GLU A 137 4.76 -6.71 10.05
N ARG A 138 3.45 -6.54 10.22
CA ARG A 138 2.81 -5.55 11.12
C ARG A 138 3.24 -4.09 10.85
N ARG A 139 3.58 -3.78 9.61
CA ARG A 139 3.94 -2.43 9.15
C ARG A 139 2.72 -1.65 8.66
N LEU A 140 1.58 -2.33 8.49
CA LEU A 140 0.28 -1.75 8.18
C LEU A 140 -0.75 -2.24 9.20
N ASP A 141 -1.67 -1.36 9.54
CA ASP A 141 -2.76 -1.65 10.48
C ASP A 141 -3.99 -2.16 9.73
N VAL A 142 -4.26 -1.57 8.57
CA VAL A 142 -5.38 -1.91 7.67
C VAL A 142 -4.89 -2.00 6.23
N GLY A 143 -5.39 -2.99 5.48
CA GLY A 143 -5.10 -3.18 4.06
C GLY A 143 -6.34 -3.41 3.22
N ILE A 144 -6.36 -2.87 2.00
CA ILE A 144 -7.40 -3.12 0.99
C ILE A 144 -6.73 -3.70 -0.23
N VAL A 145 -6.83 -5.02 -0.39
CA VAL A 145 -6.08 -5.80 -1.38
C VAL A 145 -6.86 -6.96 -1.95
N SER A 146 -6.43 -7.47 -3.10
CA SER A 146 -7.08 -8.57 -3.80
C SER A 146 -6.45 -9.91 -3.46
N GLN A 147 -7.14 -10.76 -2.68
CA GLN A 147 -6.72 -12.13 -2.37
C GLN A 147 -5.24 -12.22 -1.89
N PRO A 148 -4.87 -11.52 -0.81
CA PRO A 148 -3.51 -11.56 -0.29
C PRO A 148 -3.20 -12.92 0.35
N ASP A 149 -1.90 -13.26 0.37
CA ASP A 149 -1.38 -14.34 1.20
C ASP A 149 -1.09 -13.78 2.59
N LEU A 150 -1.85 -14.24 3.60
CA LEU A 150 -1.87 -13.64 4.93
C LEU A 150 -1.48 -14.65 6.01
N GLU A 151 -0.70 -14.17 6.95
CA GLU A 151 -0.39 -14.90 8.19
C GLU A 151 -1.60 -14.96 9.14
N PRO A 152 -1.68 -15.95 10.05
CA PRO A 152 -2.85 -16.16 10.92
C PRO A 152 -3.23 -14.97 11.82
N HIS A 153 -2.32 -14.05 12.06
CA HIS A 153 -2.58 -12.85 12.87
C HIS A 153 -3.25 -11.71 12.09
N VAL A 154 -3.40 -11.86 10.77
CA VAL A 154 -4.11 -10.89 9.92
C VAL A 154 -5.48 -11.46 9.57
N GLN A 155 -6.53 -10.72 9.86
CA GLN A 155 -7.91 -11.03 9.48
C GLN A 155 -8.22 -10.41 8.12
N ALA A 156 -8.99 -11.13 7.29
CA ALA A 156 -9.45 -10.64 6.00
C ALA A 156 -10.97 -10.78 5.87
N GLN A 157 -11.64 -9.70 5.52
CA GLN A 157 -13.07 -9.68 5.27
C GLN A 157 -13.34 -9.29 3.81
N PRO A 158 -14.07 -10.10 3.03
CA PRO A 158 -14.43 -9.75 1.67
C PRO A 158 -15.26 -8.46 1.63
N ILE A 159 -14.95 -7.56 0.69
CA ILE A 159 -15.63 -6.27 0.51
C ILE A 159 -16.16 -6.06 -0.91
N GLY A 160 -16.02 -7.06 -1.77
CA GLY A 160 -16.55 -7.05 -3.14
C GLY A 160 -15.55 -7.58 -4.18
N THR A 161 -15.83 -7.31 -5.43
CA THR A 161 -15.02 -7.73 -6.57
C THR A 161 -14.62 -6.52 -7.41
N ASN A 162 -13.33 -6.36 -7.67
CA ASN A 162 -12.83 -5.37 -8.61
C ASN A 162 -12.88 -5.95 -10.02
N GLN A 163 -13.74 -5.40 -10.86
CA GLN A 163 -13.90 -5.82 -12.25
C GLN A 163 -12.84 -5.19 -13.14
N PHE A 164 -12.27 -5.97 -14.04
CA PHE A 164 -11.26 -5.52 -15.00
C PHE A 164 -11.75 -5.71 -16.43
N GLY A 165 -11.31 -4.85 -17.31
CA GLY A 165 -11.61 -4.92 -18.73
C GLY A 165 -10.46 -4.40 -19.58
N TRP A 166 -10.45 -4.77 -20.84
CA TRP A 166 -9.57 -4.19 -21.83
C TRP A 166 -10.18 -2.89 -22.37
N PHE A 167 -9.33 -1.87 -22.50
CA PHE A 167 -9.74 -0.55 -22.96
C PHE A 167 -8.79 -0.04 -24.03
N ALA A 168 -9.34 0.67 -24.99
CA ALA A 168 -8.60 1.37 -26.04
C ALA A 168 -9.03 2.85 -26.08
N GLY A 169 -8.16 3.73 -26.54
CA GLY A 169 -8.55 5.11 -26.83
C GLY A 169 -9.63 5.17 -27.94
N ALA A 170 -10.45 6.20 -27.91
CA ALA A 170 -11.60 6.31 -28.83
C ALA A 170 -11.23 6.24 -30.32
N GLY A 171 -10.02 6.71 -30.70
CA GLY A 171 -9.53 6.69 -32.07
C GLY A 171 -8.95 5.33 -32.53
N VAL A 172 -8.88 4.32 -31.67
CA VAL A 172 -8.34 3.01 -32.03
C VAL A 172 -9.41 2.17 -32.71
N ALA A 173 -9.18 1.79 -33.97
CA ALA A 173 -10.10 0.94 -34.72
C ALA A 173 -9.99 -0.52 -34.23
N ILE A 174 -11.02 -1.04 -33.57
CA ILE A 174 -11.07 -2.43 -33.07
C ILE A 174 -11.54 -3.42 -34.16
N GLY A 175 -12.33 -2.95 -35.14
CA GLY A 175 -12.67 -3.72 -36.35
C GLY A 175 -13.72 -4.83 -36.16
N CYS A 176 -14.08 -5.22 -34.93
CA CYS A 176 -15.07 -6.26 -34.66
C CYS A 176 -15.73 -6.09 -33.28
N ARG A 177 -16.91 -6.79 -33.10
CA ARG A 177 -17.70 -6.67 -31.86
C ARG A 177 -17.05 -7.29 -30.64
N ALA A 178 -16.24 -8.34 -30.82
CA ALA A 178 -15.54 -9.02 -29.73
C ALA A 178 -14.22 -9.58 -30.21
N LEU A 179 -13.18 -9.47 -29.40
CA LEU A 179 -11.83 -9.97 -29.68
C LEU A 179 -11.57 -11.28 -28.95
N SER A 180 -11.05 -12.27 -29.68
CA SER A 180 -10.42 -13.43 -29.06
C SER A 180 -9.01 -13.08 -28.56
N PRO A 181 -8.36 -13.93 -27.71
CA PRO A 181 -6.97 -13.72 -27.32
C PRO A 181 -6.02 -13.54 -28.51
N LEU A 182 -6.18 -14.34 -29.57
CA LEU A 182 -5.37 -14.24 -30.79
C LEU A 182 -5.57 -12.90 -31.51
N MET A 183 -6.78 -12.38 -31.55
CA MET A 183 -7.06 -11.08 -32.18
C MET A 183 -6.51 -9.93 -31.35
N LEU A 184 -6.70 -9.99 -30.02
CA LEU A 184 -6.20 -8.96 -29.10
C LEU A 184 -4.66 -8.93 -29.09
N SER A 185 -3.99 -10.07 -29.20
CA SER A 185 -2.52 -10.15 -29.23
C SER A 185 -1.84 -9.43 -30.41
N ARG A 186 -2.61 -9.04 -31.43
CA ARG A 186 -2.11 -8.27 -32.58
C ARG A 186 -1.93 -6.78 -32.27
N PHE A 187 -2.47 -6.32 -31.17
CA PHE A 187 -2.31 -4.94 -30.71
C PHE A 187 -1.14 -4.82 -29.75
N HIS A 188 -0.61 -3.61 -29.62
CA HIS A 188 0.29 -3.29 -28.52
C HIS A 188 -0.53 -3.30 -27.23
N LEU A 189 -0.13 -4.12 -26.25
CA LEU A 189 -0.79 -4.24 -24.96
C LEU A 189 -0.02 -3.51 -23.87
N ILE A 190 -0.74 -2.93 -22.90
CA ILE A 190 -0.15 -2.40 -21.68
C ILE A 190 -0.87 -2.99 -20.48
N ILE A 191 -0.11 -3.57 -19.55
CA ILE A 191 -0.61 -4.27 -18.37
C ILE A 191 0.25 -3.97 -17.16
N SER A 192 -0.21 -4.39 -15.98
CA SER A 192 0.56 -4.31 -14.73
C SER A 192 1.85 -5.17 -14.79
N PRO A 193 2.85 -4.93 -13.92
CA PRO A 193 4.06 -5.73 -13.85
C PRO A 193 3.81 -7.20 -13.49
N GLN A 194 4.82 -8.04 -13.71
CA GLN A 194 4.74 -9.49 -13.42
C GLN A 194 4.44 -9.83 -11.96
N SER A 195 4.81 -8.97 -11.01
CA SER A 195 4.48 -9.10 -9.59
C SER A 195 2.99 -8.94 -9.30
N ALA A 196 2.26 -8.27 -10.17
CA ALA A 196 0.83 -8.00 -9.96
C ALA A 196 -0.04 -9.18 -10.38
N ARG A 197 -1.03 -9.53 -9.56
CA ARG A 197 -2.03 -10.57 -9.87
C ARG A 197 -2.75 -10.34 -11.20
N LEU A 198 -2.97 -9.09 -11.59
CA LEU A 198 -3.60 -8.74 -12.86
C LEU A 198 -2.79 -9.20 -14.07
N TYR A 199 -1.45 -9.14 -13.98
CA TYR A 199 -0.57 -9.71 -14.99
C TYR A 199 -0.77 -11.23 -15.13
N THR A 200 -0.72 -11.95 -14.01
CA THR A 200 -0.89 -13.42 -14.01
C THR A 200 -2.25 -13.80 -14.60
N THR A 201 -3.32 -13.08 -14.25
CA THR A 201 -4.67 -13.31 -14.80
C THR A 201 -4.71 -13.06 -16.32
N ALA A 202 -4.11 -11.96 -16.79
CA ALA A 202 -4.05 -11.65 -18.22
C ALA A 202 -3.25 -12.70 -19.01
N MET A 203 -2.09 -13.09 -18.50
CA MET A 203 -1.24 -14.09 -19.16
C MET A 203 -1.89 -15.47 -19.16
N ALA A 204 -2.56 -15.87 -18.08
CA ALA A 204 -3.32 -17.11 -18.03
C ALA A 204 -4.48 -17.12 -19.05
N TRP A 205 -5.16 -15.98 -19.24
CA TRP A 205 -6.22 -15.84 -20.24
C TRP A 205 -5.69 -16.03 -21.68
N PHE A 206 -4.51 -15.49 -22.00
CA PHE A 206 -3.84 -15.74 -23.28
C PHE A 206 -3.36 -17.18 -23.41
N ALA A 207 -2.74 -17.74 -22.37
CA ALA A 207 -2.20 -19.09 -22.37
C ALA A 207 -3.27 -20.17 -22.57
N GLN A 208 -4.48 -19.98 -22.01
CA GLN A 208 -5.61 -20.88 -22.24
C GLN A 208 -6.01 -21.00 -23.72
N ALA A 209 -5.73 -19.98 -24.50
CA ALA A 209 -5.93 -19.99 -25.96
C ALA A 209 -4.67 -20.37 -26.75
N GLY A 210 -3.58 -20.78 -26.09
CA GLY A 210 -2.32 -21.09 -26.75
C GLY A 210 -1.62 -19.88 -27.38
N VAL A 211 -1.92 -18.66 -26.87
CA VAL A 211 -1.41 -17.40 -27.43
C VAL A 211 -0.39 -16.78 -26.49
N THR A 212 0.72 -16.29 -27.05
CA THR A 212 1.67 -15.42 -26.36
C THR A 212 1.67 -14.07 -27.08
N PRO A 213 1.21 -12.98 -26.44
CA PRO A 213 1.19 -11.67 -27.09
C PRO A 213 2.63 -11.18 -27.35
N PRO A 214 2.97 -10.78 -28.60
CA PRO A 214 4.34 -10.43 -28.97
C PRO A 214 4.79 -9.06 -28.48
N LEU A 215 3.85 -8.15 -28.20
CA LEU A 215 4.16 -6.76 -27.81
C LEU A 215 3.38 -6.37 -26.56
N VAL A 216 4.05 -6.49 -25.41
CA VAL A 216 3.49 -6.17 -24.10
C VAL A 216 4.41 -5.20 -23.38
N SER A 217 3.89 -4.01 -23.08
CA SER A 217 4.49 -3.06 -22.17
C SER A 217 3.95 -3.25 -20.75
N MET A 218 4.80 -3.08 -19.75
CA MET A 218 4.42 -3.17 -18.36
C MET A 218 4.52 -1.80 -17.67
N CYS A 219 3.52 -1.46 -16.87
CA CYS A 219 3.50 -0.22 -16.09
C CYS A 219 2.95 -0.49 -14.70
N ASN A 220 3.66 -0.04 -13.66
CA ASN A 220 3.26 -0.18 -12.27
C ASN A 220 2.41 0.99 -11.75
N SER A 221 2.04 1.92 -12.63
CA SER A 221 1.20 3.07 -12.30
C SER A 221 -0.08 3.04 -13.14
N LEU A 222 -1.21 2.84 -12.47
CA LEU A 222 -2.52 2.81 -13.12
C LEU A 222 -2.89 4.14 -13.77
N PRO A 223 -2.64 5.33 -13.17
CA PRO A 223 -2.87 6.60 -13.84
C PRO A 223 -2.07 6.77 -15.13
N VAL A 224 -0.82 6.30 -15.16
CA VAL A 224 0.02 6.32 -16.38
C VAL A 224 -0.53 5.35 -17.43
N THR A 225 -0.91 4.13 -17.02
CA THR A 225 -1.55 3.14 -17.90
C THR A 225 -2.82 3.72 -18.55
N MET A 226 -3.69 4.35 -17.75
CA MET A 226 -4.91 4.99 -18.26
C MET A 226 -4.59 6.09 -19.29
N ARG A 227 -3.58 6.94 -19.03
CA ARG A 227 -3.16 7.98 -19.99
C ARG A 227 -2.65 7.40 -21.31
N ILE A 228 -1.91 6.28 -21.26
CA ILE A 228 -1.43 5.59 -22.47
C ILE A 228 -2.59 5.02 -23.27
N ILE A 229 -3.59 4.42 -22.59
CA ILE A 229 -4.83 3.94 -23.21
C ILE A 229 -5.56 5.08 -23.90
N LEU A 230 -5.83 6.18 -23.18
CA LEU A 230 -6.56 7.37 -23.69
C LEU A 230 -5.85 8.02 -24.89
N ALA A 231 -4.53 8.01 -24.89
CA ALA A 231 -3.72 8.48 -26.02
C ALA A 231 -3.73 7.55 -27.24
N GLY A 232 -4.43 6.40 -27.18
CA GLY A 232 -4.51 5.42 -28.25
C GLY A 232 -3.19 4.73 -28.59
N ARG A 233 -2.24 4.66 -27.64
CA ARG A 233 -0.90 4.09 -27.86
C ARG A 233 -0.83 2.60 -27.61
N ALA A 234 -1.75 2.06 -26.80
CA ALA A 234 -1.88 0.64 -26.49
C ALA A 234 -3.31 0.33 -26.07
N ILE A 235 -3.69 -0.95 -26.19
CA ILE A 235 -4.87 -1.49 -25.51
C ILE A 235 -4.42 -1.92 -24.12
N GLY A 236 -5.07 -1.41 -23.09
CA GLY A 236 -4.67 -1.65 -21.70
C GLY A 236 -5.72 -2.41 -20.91
N LEU A 237 -5.23 -3.19 -19.93
CA LEU A 237 -6.07 -3.83 -18.93
C LEU A 237 -6.18 -2.92 -17.71
N ALA A 238 -7.40 -2.51 -17.38
CA ALA A 238 -7.66 -1.55 -16.30
C ALA A 238 -8.94 -1.89 -15.54
N PRO A 239 -9.10 -1.40 -14.29
CA PRO A 239 -10.36 -1.52 -13.55
C PRO A 239 -11.49 -0.80 -14.30
N VAL A 240 -12.62 -1.52 -14.46
CA VAL A 240 -13.78 -1.00 -15.20
C VAL A 240 -14.26 0.32 -14.59
N ARG A 241 -14.37 0.38 -13.27
CA ARG A 241 -14.89 1.55 -12.55
C ARG A 241 -14.09 2.82 -12.80
N LEU A 242 -12.76 2.71 -12.96
CA LEU A 242 -11.90 3.85 -13.26
C LEU A 242 -12.05 4.35 -14.70
N MET A 243 -12.40 3.46 -15.62
CA MET A 243 -12.53 3.79 -17.03
C MET A 243 -13.96 4.23 -17.43
N GLU A 244 -14.97 4.00 -16.58
CA GLU A 244 -16.38 4.30 -16.88
C GLU A 244 -16.62 5.73 -17.35
N GLU A 245 -16.02 6.71 -16.65
CA GLU A 245 -16.19 8.13 -17.02
C GLU A 245 -15.60 8.45 -18.39
N HIS A 246 -14.42 7.89 -18.69
CA HIS A 246 -13.75 8.07 -19.98
C HIS A 246 -14.53 7.40 -21.12
N VAL A 247 -15.14 6.23 -20.84
CA VAL A 247 -16.02 5.56 -21.82
C VAL A 247 -17.28 6.39 -22.04
N ARG A 248 -17.90 6.92 -20.99
CA ARG A 248 -19.09 7.77 -21.08
C ARG A 248 -18.81 9.07 -21.86
N ARG A 249 -17.62 9.65 -21.70
CA ARG A 249 -17.18 10.84 -22.45
C ARG A 249 -16.68 10.53 -23.85
N GLN A 250 -16.73 9.28 -24.27
CA GLN A 250 -16.20 8.84 -25.56
C GLN A 250 -14.70 9.12 -25.77
N GLU A 251 -13.93 9.19 -24.69
CA GLU A 251 -12.46 9.32 -24.72
C GLU A 251 -11.79 7.96 -24.85
N ALA A 252 -12.49 6.91 -24.39
CA ALA A 252 -12.07 5.52 -24.50
C ALA A 252 -13.23 4.62 -24.90
N GLN A 253 -12.93 3.41 -25.33
CA GLN A 253 -13.88 2.34 -25.57
C GLN A 253 -13.49 1.09 -24.79
N GLN A 254 -14.46 0.40 -24.21
CA GLN A 254 -14.24 -0.91 -23.63
C GLN A 254 -14.19 -1.95 -24.76
N VAL A 255 -13.13 -2.73 -24.78
CA VAL A 255 -12.94 -3.79 -25.75
C VAL A 255 -13.60 -5.07 -25.24
N THR A 256 -14.67 -5.49 -25.89
CA THR A 256 -15.32 -6.77 -25.56
C THR A 256 -14.38 -7.91 -25.95
N VAL A 257 -14.17 -8.85 -25.03
CA VAL A 257 -13.31 -10.03 -25.27
C VAL A 257 -14.07 -11.34 -25.01
N VAL A 258 -13.71 -12.39 -25.75
CA VAL A 258 -14.28 -13.73 -25.59
C VAL A 258 -13.13 -14.75 -25.55
N PRO A 259 -13.04 -15.53 -24.45
CA PRO A 259 -13.90 -15.55 -23.26
C PRO A 259 -13.80 -14.25 -22.43
N ALA A 260 -14.85 -13.95 -21.66
CA ALA A 260 -14.83 -12.79 -20.79
C ALA A 260 -13.77 -12.94 -19.67
N MET A 261 -13.17 -11.84 -19.24
CA MET A 261 -12.27 -11.84 -18.09
C MET A 261 -13.08 -11.67 -16.79
N GLY A 262 -12.66 -12.38 -15.75
CA GLY A 262 -13.23 -12.24 -14.41
C GLY A 262 -12.62 -11.08 -13.63
N GLY A 263 -13.30 -10.69 -12.54
CA GLY A 263 -12.77 -9.76 -11.55
C GLY A 263 -11.96 -10.44 -10.45
N HIS A 264 -11.30 -9.64 -9.63
CA HIS A 264 -10.60 -10.11 -8.42
C HIS A 264 -11.40 -9.77 -7.17
N ARG A 265 -11.58 -10.76 -6.27
CA ARG A 265 -12.14 -10.48 -4.93
C ARG A 265 -11.20 -9.55 -4.18
N VAL A 266 -11.78 -8.54 -3.55
CA VAL A 266 -11.05 -7.60 -2.70
C VAL A 266 -11.42 -7.85 -1.26
N SER A 267 -10.43 -7.81 -0.39
CA SER A 267 -10.59 -7.97 1.05
C SER A 267 -10.09 -6.75 1.79
N LEU A 268 -10.79 -6.42 2.86
CA LEU A 268 -10.37 -5.50 3.90
C LEU A 268 -9.65 -6.32 4.95
N CYS A 269 -8.36 -6.04 5.13
CA CYS A 269 -7.46 -6.81 5.99
C CYS A 269 -7.02 -5.94 7.17
N TYR A 270 -6.86 -6.55 8.36
CA TYR A 270 -6.43 -5.84 9.56
C TYR A 270 -5.78 -6.78 10.58
N GLN A 271 -5.02 -6.22 11.51
CA GLN A 271 -4.39 -6.99 12.59
C GLN A 271 -5.44 -7.51 13.57
N ALA A 272 -5.52 -8.83 13.75
CA ALA A 272 -6.52 -9.46 14.64
C ALA A 272 -6.39 -8.99 16.10
N SER A 273 -5.18 -8.70 16.57
CA SER A 273 -4.91 -8.21 17.92
C SER A 273 -5.41 -6.78 18.17
N GLU A 274 -5.66 -6.01 17.13
CA GLU A 274 -6.10 -4.60 17.23
C GLU A 274 -7.60 -4.46 17.02
N PHE A 275 -8.29 -5.57 16.73
CA PHE A 275 -9.74 -5.54 16.53
C PHE A 275 -10.47 -5.09 17.80
N GLY A 276 -11.26 -4.03 17.70
CA GLY A 276 -12.04 -3.44 18.75
C GLY A 276 -13.04 -2.43 18.19
N PRO A 277 -13.91 -1.83 19.06
CA PRO A 277 -15.02 -0.97 18.61
C PRO A 277 -14.60 0.16 17.66
N LYS A 278 -13.43 0.74 17.87
CA LYS A 278 -12.96 1.88 17.06
C LYS A 278 -12.31 1.48 15.75
N LEU A 279 -11.53 0.39 15.72
CA LEU A 279 -11.10 -0.16 14.44
C LEU A 279 -12.33 -0.56 13.62
N GLN A 280 -13.36 -1.15 14.26
CA GLN A 280 -14.62 -1.47 13.60
C GLN A 280 -15.27 -0.21 12.98
N GLN A 281 -15.28 0.94 13.65
CA GLN A 281 -15.78 2.20 13.07
C GLN A 281 -14.99 2.62 11.83
N VAL A 282 -13.65 2.52 11.84
CA VAL A 282 -12.83 2.79 10.64
C VAL A 282 -13.16 1.82 9.51
N LEU A 283 -13.31 0.53 9.82
CA LEU A 283 -13.68 -0.48 8.83
C LEU A 283 -15.07 -0.18 8.24
N ASP A 284 -16.00 0.31 9.05
CA ASP A 284 -17.34 0.71 8.60
C ASP A 284 -17.31 1.98 7.75
N LEU A 285 -16.46 2.95 8.07
CA LEU A 285 -16.20 4.12 7.20
C LEU A 285 -15.65 3.68 5.83
N VAL A 286 -14.68 2.77 5.82
CA VAL A 286 -14.14 2.21 4.58
C VAL A 286 -15.24 1.57 3.73
N ARG A 287 -16.09 0.73 4.34
CA ARG A 287 -17.22 0.08 3.64
C ARG A 287 -18.23 1.09 3.10
N SER A 288 -18.57 2.10 3.90
CA SER A 288 -19.49 3.17 3.51
C SER A 288 -18.99 3.92 2.27
N VAL A 289 -17.72 4.32 2.26
CA VAL A 289 -17.11 5.01 1.10
C VAL A 289 -17.09 4.11 -0.13
N ILE A 290 -16.75 2.82 0.01
CA ILE A 290 -16.78 1.86 -1.09
C ILE A 290 -18.17 1.74 -1.69
N ALA A 291 -19.20 1.62 -0.84
CA ALA A 291 -20.61 1.49 -1.26
C ALA A 291 -21.10 2.75 -1.99
N GLU A 292 -20.83 3.93 -1.46
CA GLU A 292 -21.23 5.21 -2.06
C GLU A 292 -20.55 5.44 -3.42
N ARG A 293 -19.26 5.13 -3.52
CA ARG A 293 -18.51 5.26 -4.76
C ARG A 293 -18.72 4.08 -5.72
N ARG A 294 -19.42 3.03 -5.29
CA ARG A 294 -19.66 1.80 -6.07
C ARG A 294 -18.37 1.26 -6.68
N LEU A 295 -17.31 1.21 -5.86
CA LEU A 295 -15.98 0.84 -6.35
C LEU A 295 -15.92 -0.65 -6.70
N PHE A 296 -16.52 -1.50 -5.89
CA PHE A 296 -16.54 -2.95 -6.06
C PHE A 296 -17.97 -3.45 -6.26
N THR A 297 -18.10 -4.57 -6.97
CA THR A 297 -19.38 -5.27 -7.21
C THR A 297 -19.51 -6.51 -6.34
#